data_ee010be6d35f41bf71e3e24c562dd63d
#
_entry.id   ee010be6d35f41bf71e3e24c562dd63d
#
_cell.length_a   1.000
_cell.length_b   1.000
_cell.length_c   1.000
_cell.angle_alpha   90.00
_cell.angle_beta   90.00
_cell.angle_gamma   90.00
#
_symmetry.space_group_name_H-M   'P 1'
#
loop_
_entity.id
_entity.type
_entity.pdbx_description
1 polymer ?
#
loop_
_entity_poly.entity_id
_entity_poly.type
_entity_poly.pdbx_seq_one_letter_code
_entity_poly.pdbx_strand_id
1 'polypeptide(L)'
;ARRVEERTVFLIFHENRVALRRRPGRGLLAGLWEYPNELSPAGDALARWGIAPASLRSAGTGKHIFTHIEWRMSALAAEAGSPALPEGWVWADRAALAREYAVPNAFQPFQGAVEERLGHF
;
A
#
# COMPACT_ATOMS: atom_id res chain seq x y z
N ALA A 1 -23.86 -12.31 -6.33
CA ALA A 1 -22.46 -12.53 -6.72
C ALA A 1 -21.60 -11.35 -6.29
N ARG A 2 -20.36 -11.63 -5.92
CA ARG A 2 -19.41 -10.57 -5.56
C ARG A 2 -18.82 -9.93 -6.81
N ARG A 3 -18.61 -8.60 -6.72
CA ARG A 3 -17.83 -7.89 -7.73
C ARG A 3 -16.34 -8.11 -7.43
N VAL A 4 -15.57 -8.42 -8.45
CA VAL A 4 -14.12 -8.59 -8.32
C VAL A 4 -13.42 -7.31 -8.78
N GLU A 5 -12.51 -6.80 -7.96
CA GLU A 5 -11.62 -5.71 -8.31
C GLU A 5 -10.18 -6.20 -8.33
N GLU A 6 -9.54 -6.08 -9.48
CA GLU A 6 -8.11 -6.31 -9.60
C GLU A 6 -7.40 -5.03 -9.19
N ARG A 7 -6.49 -5.12 -8.21
CA ARG A 7 -5.79 -3.94 -7.69
C ARG A 7 -4.29 -4.13 -7.69
N THR A 8 -3.58 -3.04 -7.98
CA THR A 8 -2.13 -2.97 -7.83
C THR A 8 -1.83 -2.21 -6.55
N VAL A 9 -1.09 -2.84 -5.64
CA VAL A 9 -0.69 -2.28 -4.35
C VAL A 9 0.76 -1.85 -4.44
N PHE A 10 1.05 -0.63 -3.99
CA PHE A 10 2.40 -0.09 -4.02
C PHE A 10 2.99 -0.05 -2.63
N LEU A 11 4.05 -0.83 -2.41
CA LEU A 11 4.84 -0.76 -1.19
C LEU A 11 6.01 0.17 -1.50
N ILE A 12 5.84 1.44 -1.14
CA ILE A 12 6.79 2.50 -1.47
C ILE A 12 7.68 2.74 -0.26
N PHE A 13 8.97 2.52 -0.42
CA PHE A 13 9.94 2.64 0.66
C PHE A 13 10.89 3.81 0.43
N HIS A 14 11.29 4.45 1.51
CA HIS A 14 12.37 5.42 1.53
C HIS A 14 13.05 5.33 2.89
N GLU A 15 14.35 5.07 2.90
CA GLU A 15 15.07 4.77 4.13
C GLU A 15 14.39 3.60 4.84
N ASN A 16 14.09 3.70 6.13
CA ASN A 16 13.47 2.62 6.90
C ASN A 16 11.98 2.87 7.12
N ARG A 17 11.29 3.41 6.11
CA ARG A 17 9.87 3.76 6.21
C ARG A 17 9.11 3.36 4.95
N VAL A 18 7.82 3.15 5.10
CA VAL A 18 6.90 2.84 4.01
C VAL A 18 5.82 3.92 3.94
N ALA A 19 5.39 4.25 2.73
CA ALA A 19 4.36 5.26 2.51
C ALA A 19 2.98 4.69 2.81
N LEU A 20 2.18 5.47 3.54
CA LEU A 20 0.78 5.17 3.80
C LEU A 20 -0.08 6.37 3.43
N ARG A 21 -1.32 6.11 3.06
CA ARG A 21 -2.34 7.15 2.86
C ARG A 21 -3.63 6.73 3.55
N ARG A 22 -4.51 7.70 3.81
CA ARG A 22 -5.83 7.39 4.38
C ARG A 22 -6.83 7.13 3.27
N ARG A 23 -7.67 6.13 3.50
CA ARG A 23 -8.81 5.90 2.60
C ARG A 23 -9.86 6.99 2.80
N PRO A 24 -10.73 7.21 1.77
CA PRO A 24 -11.83 8.15 1.90
C PRO A 24 -12.67 7.85 3.15
N GLY A 25 -13.35 8.87 3.67
CA GLY A 25 -14.21 8.73 4.84
C GLY A 25 -15.49 7.94 4.60
N ARG A 26 -15.68 7.39 3.39
CA ARG A 26 -16.85 6.59 2.99
C ARG A 26 -16.39 5.35 2.23
N GLY A 27 -17.22 4.30 2.25
CA GLY A 27 -16.97 3.07 1.52
C GLY A 27 -16.12 2.09 2.31
N LEU A 28 -15.51 1.16 1.60
CA LEU A 28 -14.70 0.11 2.23
C LEU A 28 -13.55 0.70 3.03
N LEU A 29 -13.37 0.19 4.26
CA LEU A 29 -12.25 0.58 5.12
C LEU A 29 -12.15 2.09 5.34
N ALA A 30 -13.30 2.76 5.44
CA ALA A 30 -13.39 4.22 5.49
C ALA A 30 -12.48 4.82 6.57
N GLY A 31 -11.68 5.80 6.18
CA GLY A 31 -10.80 6.55 7.09
C GLY A 31 -9.59 5.79 7.61
N LEU A 32 -9.39 4.53 7.21
CA LEU A 32 -8.25 3.73 7.66
C LEU A 32 -7.03 4.00 6.79
N TRP A 33 -5.86 3.74 7.36
CA TRP A 33 -4.59 3.87 6.63
C TRP A 33 -4.39 2.66 5.72
N GLU A 34 -3.72 2.87 4.59
CA GLU A 34 -3.48 1.80 3.62
C GLU A 34 -2.18 2.02 2.87
N TYR A 35 -1.64 0.94 2.30
CA TYR A 35 -0.64 1.06 1.26
C TYR A 35 -1.34 1.62 0.02
N PRO A 36 -0.75 2.62 -0.68
CA PRO A 36 -1.36 3.18 -1.88
C PRO A 36 -1.69 2.09 -2.89
N ASN A 37 -2.87 2.15 -3.47
CA ASN A 37 -3.31 1.15 -4.43
C ASN A 37 -4.29 1.76 -5.43
N GLU A 38 -4.37 1.15 -6.60
CA GLU A 38 -5.22 1.58 -7.70
C GLU A 38 -5.83 0.36 -8.37
N LEU A 39 -6.97 0.55 -9.03
CA LEU A 39 -7.50 -0.50 -9.90
C LEU A 39 -6.48 -0.82 -10.98
N SER A 40 -6.28 -2.11 -11.24
CA SER A 40 -5.34 -2.56 -12.28
C SER A 40 -5.97 -2.43 -13.67
N PRO A 41 -5.20 -2.07 -14.68
CA PRO A 41 -3.78 -1.70 -14.61
C PRO A 41 -3.60 -0.31 -14.00
N ALA A 42 -2.61 -0.16 -13.14
CA ALA A 42 -2.39 1.09 -12.41
C ALA A 42 -1.75 2.18 -13.28
N GLY A 43 -1.22 1.82 -14.43
CA GLY A 43 -0.65 2.77 -15.38
C GLY A 43 0.46 3.63 -14.77
N ASP A 44 0.29 4.94 -14.85
CA ASP A 44 1.27 5.92 -14.41
C ASP A 44 1.06 6.41 -12.97
N ALA A 45 0.49 5.57 -12.10
CA ALA A 45 0.15 5.97 -10.73
C ALA A 45 1.31 6.61 -9.98
N LEU A 46 2.49 5.98 -9.99
CA LEU A 46 3.66 6.55 -9.30
C LEU A 46 4.01 7.93 -9.83
N ALA A 47 3.98 8.12 -11.14
CA ALA A 47 4.26 9.43 -11.75
C ALA A 47 3.23 10.47 -11.34
N ARG A 48 1.94 10.08 -11.31
CA ARG A 48 0.87 10.99 -10.86
C ARG A 48 1.05 11.41 -9.40
N TRP A 49 1.63 10.54 -8.58
CA TRP A 49 1.92 10.84 -7.18
C TRP A 49 3.26 11.57 -6.98
N GLY A 50 3.98 11.87 -8.06
CA GLY A 50 5.25 12.55 -7.99
C GLY A 50 6.38 11.68 -7.44
N ILE A 51 6.25 10.36 -7.56
CA ILE A 51 7.23 9.42 -7.04
C ILE A 51 8.02 8.81 -8.20
N ALA A 52 9.33 9.05 -8.19
CA ALA A 52 10.26 8.48 -9.16
C ALA A 52 10.98 7.32 -8.48
N PRO A 53 10.68 6.06 -8.84
CA PRO A 53 11.31 4.93 -8.19
C PRO A 53 12.73 4.71 -8.68
N ALA A 54 13.66 4.51 -7.74
CA ALA A 54 15.02 4.09 -8.05
C ALA A 54 15.05 2.60 -8.40
N SER A 55 14.10 1.82 -7.88
CA SER A 55 13.91 0.43 -8.23
C SER A 55 12.44 0.06 -8.10
N LEU A 56 12.03 -0.96 -8.84
CA LEU A 56 10.65 -1.45 -8.85
C LEU A 56 10.68 -2.97 -9.05
N ARG A 57 10.00 -3.71 -8.18
CA ARG A 57 9.97 -5.17 -8.28
C ARG A 57 8.65 -5.73 -7.79
N SER A 58 8.30 -6.92 -8.25
CA SER A 58 7.14 -7.67 -7.76
C SER A 58 7.33 -8.02 -6.28
N ALA A 59 6.26 -7.87 -5.51
CA ALA A 59 6.28 -8.14 -4.06
C ALA A 59 5.13 -9.06 -3.63
N GLY A 60 4.63 -9.86 -4.55
CA GLY A 60 3.64 -10.89 -4.24
C GLY A 60 2.22 -10.52 -4.59
N THR A 61 1.33 -11.44 -4.30
CA THR A 61 -0.10 -11.30 -4.57
C THR A 61 -0.90 -11.62 -3.31
N GLY A 62 -2.15 -11.20 -3.30
CA GLY A 62 -3.03 -11.52 -2.21
C GLY A 62 -4.49 -11.30 -2.59
N LYS A 63 -5.38 -11.76 -1.74
CA LYS A 63 -6.81 -11.65 -1.95
C LYS A 63 -7.49 -11.32 -0.63
N HIS A 64 -8.51 -10.47 -0.69
CA HIS A 64 -9.36 -10.23 0.45
C HIS A 64 -10.81 -10.12 0.03
N ILE A 65 -11.69 -10.78 0.77
CA ILE A 65 -13.11 -10.83 0.45
C ILE A 65 -13.87 -9.98 1.47
N PHE A 66 -14.54 -8.95 0.96
CA PHE A 66 -15.56 -8.21 1.70
C PHE A 66 -16.91 -8.84 1.40
N THR A 67 -17.98 -8.31 1.98
CA THR A 67 -19.31 -8.91 1.78
C THR A 67 -19.72 -8.99 0.31
N HIS A 68 -19.52 -7.90 -0.45
CA HIS A 68 -19.98 -7.83 -1.84
C HIS A 68 -18.84 -7.56 -2.83
N ILE A 69 -17.61 -7.46 -2.36
CA ILE A 69 -16.46 -7.14 -3.20
C ILE A 69 -15.31 -8.07 -2.82
N GLU A 70 -14.61 -8.54 -3.84
CA GLU A 70 -13.38 -9.30 -3.67
C GLU A 70 -12.24 -8.50 -4.29
N TRP A 71 -11.21 -8.23 -3.51
CA TRP A 71 -9.98 -7.62 -4.02
C TRP A 71 -8.99 -8.72 -4.36
N ARG A 72 -8.49 -8.68 -5.60
CA ARG A 72 -7.38 -9.50 -6.07
C ARG A 72 -6.22 -8.56 -6.29
N MET A 73 -5.17 -8.71 -5.49
CA MET A 73 -4.10 -7.72 -5.40
C MET A 73 -2.78 -8.27 -5.89
N SER A 74 -2.03 -7.43 -6.61
CA SER A 74 -0.63 -7.67 -6.96
C SER A 74 0.17 -6.50 -6.42
N ALA A 75 1.26 -6.77 -5.69
CA ALA A 75 2.07 -5.72 -5.11
C ALA A 75 3.34 -5.46 -5.90
N LEU A 76 3.71 -4.20 -5.96
CA LEU A 76 5.00 -3.73 -6.46
C LEU A 76 5.72 -3.02 -5.32
N ALA A 77 6.96 -3.39 -5.07
CA ALA A 77 7.81 -2.70 -4.11
C ALA A 77 8.67 -1.69 -4.85
N ALA A 78 8.61 -0.44 -4.42
CA ALA A 78 9.32 0.66 -5.05
C ALA A 78 10.23 1.34 -4.01
N GLU A 79 11.49 1.59 -4.37
CA GLU A 79 12.39 2.42 -3.57
C GLU A 79 12.30 3.84 -4.12
N ALA A 80 11.78 4.77 -3.33
CA ALA A 80 11.64 6.16 -3.76
C ALA A 80 12.99 6.88 -3.68
N GLY A 81 13.28 7.69 -4.71
CA GLY A 81 14.52 8.46 -4.77
C GLY A 81 14.53 9.70 -3.88
N SER A 82 13.37 10.10 -3.35
CA SER A 82 13.25 11.25 -2.46
C SER A 82 12.13 11.02 -1.46
N PRO A 83 12.08 11.80 -0.36
CA PRO A 83 11.03 11.64 0.64
C PRO A 83 9.72 12.36 0.29
N ALA A 84 9.61 12.97 -0.88
CA ALA A 84 8.40 13.73 -1.24
C ALA A 84 7.21 12.81 -1.44
N LEU A 85 6.08 13.15 -0.80
CA LEU A 85 4.82 12.42 -0.89
C LEU A 85 3.67 13.38 -1.18
N PRO A 86 2.56 12.89 -1.76
CA PRO A 86 1.34 13.68 -1.86
C PRO A 86 0.87 14.15 -0.48
N GLU A 87 0.13 15.25 -0.47
CA GLU A 87 -0.42 15.80 0.76
C GLU A 87 -1.29 14.75 1.49
N GLY A 88 -1.14 14.69 2.81
CA GLY A 88 -1.90 13.79 3.66
C GLY A 88 -1.33 12.38 3.77
N TRP A 89 -0.33 12.04 2.95
CA TRP A 89 0.36 10.77 3.09
C TRP A 89 1.43 10.88 4.18
N VAL A 90 1.83 9.74 4.73
CA VAL A 90 2.86 9.69 5.78
C VAL A 90 3.89 8.62 5.46
N TRP A 91 5.09 8.81 6.01
CA TRP A 91 6.10 7.77 6.09
C TRP A 91 5.97 7.10 7.45
N ALA A 92 5.84 5.78 7.46
CA ALA A 92 5.72 5.00 8.68
C ALA A 92 6.89 4.02 8.79
N ASP A 93 7.62 4.08 9.90
CA ASP A 93 8.57 3.05 10.24
C ASP A 93 7.86 1.88 10.92
N ARG A 94 8.59 0.82 11.30
CA ARG A 94 7.98 -0.36 11.92
C ARG A 94 7.28 -0.04 13.23
N ALA A 95 7.80 0.89 14.02
CA ALA A 95 7.19 1.27 15.30
C ALA A 95 5.87 1.99 15.06
N ALA A 96 5.82 2.88 14.07
CA ALA A 96 4.59 3.58 13.69
C ALA A 96 3.55 2.62 13.14
N LEU A 97 3.95 1.63 12.35
CA LEU A 97 3.04 0.59 11.85
C LEU A 97 2.45 -0.23 13.00
N ALA A 98 3.23 -0.49 14.03
CA ALA A 98 2.77 -1.28 15.17
C ALA A 98 1.83 -0.51 16.10
N ARG A 99 1.98 0.81 16.21
CA ARG A 99 1.35 1.59 17.28
C ARG A 99 0.45 2.73 16.80
N GLU A 100 0.72 3.29 15.64
CA GLU A 100 0.09 4.56 15.22
C GLU A 100 -0.75 4.41 13.97
N TYR A 101 -0.23 3.72 12.95
CA TYR A 101 -0.89 3.59 11.66
C TYR A 101 -1.20 2.11 11.38
N ALA A 102 -2.17 1.56 12.08
CA ALA A 102 -2.57 0.18 11.87
C ALA A 102 -3.15 -0.01 10.47
N VAL A 103 -2.52 -0.87 9.68
CA VAL A 103 -2.97 -1.18 8.33
C VAL A 103 -3.98 -2.32 8.40
N PRO A 104 -5.14 -2.23 7.72
CA PRO A 104 -6.18 -3.24 7.78
C PRO A 104 -5.73 -4.63 7.33
N ASN A 105 -6.41 -5.62 7.86
CA ASN A 105 -6.12 -7.03 7.58
C ASN A 105 -6.24 -7.39 6.09
N ALA A 106 -6.95 -6.58 5.30
CA ALA A 106 -7.01 -6.77 3.86
C ALA A 106 -5.62 -6.78 3.21
N PHE A 107 -4.65 -6.10 3.82
CA PHE A 107 -3.27 -6.01 3.32
C PHE A 107 -2.32 -7.00 4.00
N GLN A 108 -2.83 -7.89 4.84
CA GLN A 108 -2.05 -8.92 5.52
C GLN A 108 -1.12 -9.71 4.58
N PRO A 109 -1.52 -10.05 3.35
CA PRO A 109 -0.63 -10.79 2.44
C PRO A 109 0.70 -10.09 2.17
N PHE A 110 0.78 -8.78 2.38
CA PHE A 110 2.00 -8.00 2.08
C PHE A 110 2.83 -7.67 3.32
N GLN A 111 2.37 -8.06 4.51
CA GLN A 111 3.11 -7.77 5.75
C GLN A 111 4.51 -8.35 5.73
N GLY A 112 4.66 -9.57 5.23
CA GLY A 112 5.97 -10.21 5.14
C GLY A 112 6.96 -9.42 4.31
N ALA A 113 6.52 -8.89 3.16
CA ALA A 113 7.38 -8.09 2.30
C ALA A 113 7.79 -6.77 2.97
N VAL A 114 6.86 -6.15 3.71
CA VAL A 114 7.16 -4.91 4.43
C VAL A 114 8.13 -5.20 5.59
N GLU A 115 7.92 -6.26 6.34
CA GLU A 115 8.81 -6.66 7.43
C GLU A 115 10.21 -7.04 6.94
N GLU A 116 10.30 -7.67 5.78
CA GLU A 116 11.58 -7.99 5.16
C GLU A 116 12.41 -6.74 4.93
N ARG A 117 11.76 -5.64 4.59
CA ARG A 117 12.42 -4.36 4.30
C ARG A 117 12.64 -3.51 5.55
N LEU A 118 11.68 -3.46 6.47
CA LEU A 118 11.70 -2.55 7.63
C LEU A 118 12.07 -3.22 8.94
N GLY A 119 11.97 -4.54 9.02
CA GLY A 119 12.05 -5.28 10.25
C GLY A 119 10.68 -5.61 10.81
N HIS A 120 10.65 -6.50 11.78
CA HIS A 120 9.42 -7.04 12.36
C HIS A 120 8.61 -5.99 13.12
N PHE A 121 7.30 -6.04 12.97
CA PHE A 121 6.41 -5.14 13.71
C PHE A 121 5.10 -5.79 14.15
#